data_f086fc7eb4db7f9de33f15a8159dae76
#
_entry.id   f086fc7eb4db7f9de33f15a8159dae76
#
_cell.length_a   1.000
_cell.length_b   1.000
_cell.length_c   1.000
_cell.angle_alpha   90.00
_cell.angle_beta   90.00
_cell.angle_gamma   90.00
#
_symmetry.space_group_name_H-M   'P 1'
#
loop_
_entity.id
_entity.type
_entity.pdbx_description
1 polymer ?
#
loop_
_entity_poly.entity_id
_entity_poly.type
_entity_poly.pdbx_seq_one_letter_code
_entity_poly.pdbx_strand_id
1 'polypeptide(L)'
;MNILVTGGAGYVGTNLIPELIKEGHNVKCLDRFFFGMDFFNSNKFEGRLELIKDDIRWFNPKILENIELVFDLAALSNDPVGELNPEKTYEINHLGRKRVATESKRAGVKQYVLASSASIYGQQDKIATEKSVVKPITAYSKANRNAEIDVLKLHDDNFCVSAFRFSSLYGISPRMRFDISVNEMVLNLFKNKKIVVRGKNNQRPFLHVKDAIDAYKLIINADPSKIGGEIFNVGSEAQNYSIGT
;
A
#
# COMPACT_ATOMS: atom_id res chain seq x y z
N MET A 1 6.06 12.04 15.46
CA MET A 1 4.78 11.29 15.56
C MET A 1 5.06 9.82 15.82
N ASN A 2 4.09 9.15 16.43
CA ASN A 2 4.08 7.69 16.52
C ASN A 2 3.21 7.13 15.39
N ILE A 3 3.81 6.32 14.53
CA ILE A 3 3.19 5.83 13.29
C ILE A 3 3.12 4.31 13.31
N LEU A 4 1.95 3.73 13.03
CA LEU A 4 1.83 2.30 12.74
C LEU A 4 1.90 2.08 11.23
N VAL A 5 2.74 1.16 10.79
CA VAL A 5 2.81 0.69 9.41
C VAL A 5 2.44 -0.78 9.38
N THR A 6 1.27 -1.13 8.83
CA THR A 6 0.92 -2.54 8.60
C THR A 6 1.54 -3.01 7.28
N GLY A 7 1.95 -4.28 7.21
CA GLY A 7 2.67 -4.77 6.02
C GLY A 7 4.04 -4.10 5.82
N GLY A 8 4.63 -3.59 6.91
CA GLY A 8 5.85 -2.79 6.86
C GLY A 8 7.10 -3.55 6.41
N ALA A 9 7.12 -4.89 6.52
CA ALA A 9 8.19 -5.72 5.97
C ALA A 9 7.99 -6.08 4.49
N GLY A 10 6.99 -5.48 3.82
CA GLY A 10 6.74 -5.62 2.40
C GLY A 10 7.61 -4.71 1.51
N TYR A 11 7.35 -4.75 0.21
CA TYR A 11 8.08 -4.00 -0.82
C TYR A 11 8.05 -2.48 -0.62
N VAL A 12 6.90 -1.91 -0.28
CA VAL A 12 6.75 -0.48 0.01
C VAL A 12 7.25 -0.15 1.41
N GLY A 13 6.86 -0.95 2.41
CA GLY A 13 7.14 -0.66 3.82
C GLY A 13 8.64 -0.65 4.15
N THR A 14 9.44 -1.54 3.54
CA THR A 14 10.91 -1.55 3.73
C THR A 14 11.63 -0.35 3.12
N ASN A 15 10.98 0.41 2.23
CA ASN A 15 11.44 1.73 1.79
C ASN A 15 10.87 2.85 2.68
N LEU A 16 9.60 2.76 3.09
CA LEU A 16 8.92 3.81 3.83
C LEU A 16 9.45 3.97 5.27
N ILE A 17 9.57 2.87 6.00
CA ILE A 17 9.95 2.90 7.42
C ILE A 17 11.29 3.62 7.66
N PRO A 18 12.37 3.34 6.90
CA PRO A 18 13.62 4.07 7.06
C PRO A 18 13.49 5.59 6.85
N GLU A 19 12.69 6.03 5.89
CA GLU A 19 12.48 7.46 5.64
C GLU A 19 11.67 8.12 6.76
N LEU A 20 10.63 7.45 7.29
CA LEU A 20 9.88 7.94 8.45
C LEU A 20 10.77 8.13 9.67
N ILE A 21 11.65 7.16 9.96
CA ILE A 21 12.58 7.23 11.08
C ILE A 21 13.61 8.34 10.89
N LYS A 22 14.12 8.52 9.67
CA LYS A 22 15.04 9.59 9.32
C LYS A 22 14.41 10.98 9.52
N GLU A 23 13.10 11.11 9.31
CA GLU A 23 12.33 12.33 9.58
C GLU A 23 11.98 12.51 11.07
N GLY A 24 12.42 11.60 11.93
CA GLY A 24 12.28 11.71 13.38
C GLY A 24 11.01 11.08 13.96
N HIS A 25 10.27 10.29 13.18
CA HIS A 25 9.10 9.56 13.66
C HIS A 25 9.49 8.28 14.41
N ASN A 26 8.64 7.84 15.34
CA ASN A 26 8.70 6.50 15.92
C ASN A 26 7.74 5.60 15.15
N VAL A 27 8.16 4.39 14.82
CA VAL A 27 7.39 3.50 13.97
C VAL A 27 7.15 2.16 14.65
N LYS A 28 5.89 1.71 14.68
CA LYS A 28 5.54 0.32 14.90
C LYS A 28 5.28 -0.35 13.55
N CYS A 29 5.95 -1.48 13.29
CA CYS A 29 5.79 -2.26 12.08
C CYS A 29 5.02 -3.54 12.40
N LEU A 30 3.76 -3.61 11.99
CA LEU A 30 2.92 -4.82 12.12
C LEU A 30 3.02 -5.62 10.82
N ASP A 31 3.58 -6.81 10.88
CA ASP A 31 3.72 -7.70 9.73
C ASP A 31 3.72 -9.18 10.16
N ARG A 32 3.45 -10.07 9.24
CA ARG A 32 3.63 -11.52 9.41
C ARG A 32 5.08 -11.96 9.26
N PHE A 33 5.93 -11.10 8.70
CA PHE A 33 7.35 -11.35 8.40
C PHE A 33 7.61 -12.63 7.60
N PHE A 34 6.73 -12.94 6.63
CA PHE A 34 6.92 -14.09 5.74
C PHE A 34 8.23 -14.03 4.94
N PHE A 35 8.76 -12.83 4.73
CA PHE A 35 9.98 -12.58 3.96
C PHE A 35 11.18 -12.24 4.85
N GLY A 36 11.08 -12.49 6.15
CA GLY A 36 12.13 -12.18 7.13
C GLY A 36 12.04 -10.77 7.73
N MET A 37 12.93 -10.50 8.67
CA MET A 37 13.06 -9.22 9.40
C MET A 37 14.43 -8.57 9.19
N ASP A 38 15.34 -9.21 8.46
CA ASP A 38 16.73 -8.78 8.31
C ASP A 38 16.89 -7.39 7.68
N PHE A 39 15.85 -6.91 6.99
CA PHE A 39 15.79 -5.56 6.44
C PHE A 39 15.92 -4.47 7.51
N PHE A 40 15.60 -4.80 8.75
CA PHE A 40 15.59 -3.88 9.89
C PHE A 40 16.72 -4.12 10.90
N ASN A 41 17.63 -5.05 10.62
CA ASN A 41 18.80 -5.34 11.43
C ASN A 41 19.87 -4.24 11.24
N SER A 42 19.63 -3.07 11.80
CA SER A 42 20.57 -1.95 11.73
C SER A 42 20.40 -1.04 12.93
N ASN A 43 21.50 -0.59 13.51
CA ASN A 43 21.52 0.39 14.60
C ASN A 43 20.82 1.72 14.22
N LYS A 44 20.55 1.95 12.93
CA LYS A 44 19.80 3.12 12.43
C LYS A 44 18.37 3.19 12.94
N PHE A 45 17.81 2.05 13.36
CA PHE A 45 16.40 1.95 13.83
C PHE A 45 16.29 1.90 15.35
N GLU A 46 17.41 1.88 16.06
CA GLU A 46 17.45 1.68 17.51
C GLU A 46 16.63 2.73 18.25
N GLY A 47 15.71 2.25 19.11
CA GLY A 47 14.82 3.08 19.93
C GLY A 47 13.66 3.74 19.16
N ARG A 48 13.59 3.62 17.83
CA ARG A 48 12.53 4.24 17.01
C ARG A 48 11.69 3.26 16.19
N LEU A 49 12.07 1.99 16.14
CA LEU A 49 11.35 0.94 15.43
C LEU A 49 10.99 -0.20 16.38
N GLU A 50 9.70 -0.49 16.46
CA GLU A 50 9.16 -1.69 17.11
C GLU A 50 8.63 -2.65 16.05
N LEU A 51 9.12 -3.90 16.05
CA LEU A 51 8.67 -4.95 15.13
C LEU A 51 7.64 -5.83 15.84
N ILE A 52 6.43 -5.90 15.30
CA ILE A 52 5.30 -6.65 15.86
C ILE A 52 4.90 -7.75 14.87
N LYS A 53 5.19 -9.00 15.23
CA LYS A 53 4.80 -10.16 14.42
C LYS A 53 3.38 -10.58 14.74
N ASP A 54 2.43 -10.12 13.93
CA ASP A 54 1.01 -10.46 14.08
C ASP A 54 0.28 -10.35 12.72
N ASP A 55 -1.02 -10.58 12.73
CA ASP A 55 -1.87 -10.55 11.52
C ASP A 55 -2.97 -9.50 11.68
N ILE A 56 -3.16 -8.68 10.65
CA ILE A 56 -4.17 -7.61 10.66
C ILE A 56 -5.60 -8.09 10.90
N ARG A 57 -5.88 -9.38 10.70
CA ARG A 57 -7.20 -9.97 10.90
C ARG A 57 -7.57 -10.17 12.36
N TRP A 58 -6.57 -10.30 13.25
CA TRP A 58 -6.79 -10.59 14.68
C TRP A 58 -5.79 -9.99 15.66
N PHE A 59 -4.93 -9.07 15.21
CA PHE A 59 -3.94 -8.41 16.07
C PHE A 59 -4.54 -7.85 17.37
N ASN A 60 -3.69 -7.72 18.39
CA ASN A 60 -4.08 -7.10 19.65
C ASN A 60 -4.20 -5.57 19.48
N PRO A 61 -5.39 -4.95 19.67
CA PRO A 61 -5.57 -3.51 19.50
C PRO A 61 -4.71 -2.63 20.41
N LYS A 62 -4.13 -3.16 21.48
CA LYS A 62 -3.19 -2.43 22.35
C LYS A 62 -1.98 -1.86 21.60
N ILE A 63 -1.60 -2.45 20.46
CA ILE A 63 -0.51 -1.89 19.64
C ILE A 63 -0.81 -0.49 19.13
N LEU A 64 -2.08 -0.08 19.10
CA LEU A 64 -2.55 1.23 18.66
C LEU A 64 -2.45 2.30 19.76
N GLU A 65 -2.11 1.94 21.00
CA GLU A 65 -1.90 2.91 22.07
C GLU A 65 -0.82 3.92 21.69
N ASN A 66 -1.16 5.23 21.81
CA ASN A 66 -0.33 6.38 21.45
C ASN A 66 0.04 6.49 19.96
N ILE A 67 -0.63 5.76 19.06
CA ILE A 67 -0.47 5.93 17.63
C ILE A 67 -1.29 7.14 17.14
N GLU A 68 -0.65 8.01 16.36
CA GLU A 68 -1.25 9.21 15.79
C GLU A 68 -1.68 9.00 14.34
N LEU A 69 -0.91 8.17 13.59
CA LEU A 69 -1.11 7.91 12.16
C LEU A 69 -0.94 6.41 11.85
N VAL A 70 -1.80 5.90 11.00
CA VAL A 70 -1.67 4.54 10.46
C VAL A 70 -1.47 4.58 8.95
N PHE A 71 -0.40 3.96 8.45
CA PHE A 71 -0.24 3.59 7.07
C PHE A 71 -0.57 2.11 6.88
N ASP A 72 -1.70 1.83 6.23
CA ASP A 72 -2.17 0.46 6.03
C ASP A 72 -1.73 -0.07 4.67
N LEU A 73 -0.62 -0.83 4.66
CA LEU A 73 0.02 -1.42 3.49
C LEU A 73 -0.20 -2.94 3.40
N ALA A 74 -0.73 -3.58 4.46
CA ALA A 74 -0.85 -5.03 4.51
C ALA A 74 -1.85 -5.55 3.49
N ALA A 75 -1.39 -6.37 2.54
CA ALA A 75 -2.23 -6.97 1.52
C ALA A 75 -1.56 -8.18 0.84
N LEU A 76 -2.36 -9.05 0.25
CA LEU A 76 -1.96 -9.87 -0.90
C LEU A 76 -1.98 -8.95 -2.12
N SER A 77 -0.82 -8.54 -2.63
CA SER A 77 -0.64 -7.25 -3.30
C SER A 77 -0.45 -7.33 -4.81
N ASN A 78 -1.06 -8.30 -5.50
CA ASN A 78 -1.26 -8.28 -6.95
C ASN A 78 -2.43 -9.18 -7.38
N ASP A 79 -2.89 -9.02 -8.62
CA ASP A 79 -4.01 -9.78 -9.15
C ASP A 79 -3.73 -11.30 -9.17
N PRO A 80 -2.58 -11.81 -9.69
CA PRO A 80 -2.32 -13.25 -9.71
C PRO A 80 -2.30 -13.90 -8.33
N VAL A 81 -1.69 -13.26 -7.33
CA VAL A 81 -1.67 -13.77 -5.96
C VAL A 81 -3.07 -13.76 -5.35
N GLY A 82 -3.85 -12.72 -5.63
CA GLY A 82 -5.22 -12.59 -5.16
C GLY A 82 -6.15 -13.69 -5.68
N GLU A 83 -5.92 -14.19 -6.90
CA GLU A 83 -6.72 -15.26 -7.51
C GLU A 83 -6.32 -16.67 -7.05
N LEU A 84 -5.16 -16.86 -6.41
CA LEU A 84 -4.78 -18.17 -5.86
C LEU A 84 -5.74 -18.65 -4.76
N ASN A 85 -6.24 -17.73 -3.97
CA ASN A 85 -7.27 -17.98 -2.96
C ASN A 85 -8.11 -16.71 -2.75
N PRO A 86 -9.20 -16.53 -3.50
CA PRO A 86 -10.06 -15.35 -3.41
C PRO A 86 -10.63 -15.10 -2.02
N GLU A 87 -11.06 -16.14 -1.30
CA GLU A 87 -11.60 -16.03 0.05
C GLU A 87 -10.55 -15.42 1.00
N LYS A 88 -9.32 -15.94 0.98
CA LYS A 88 -8.20 -15.42 1.75
C LYS A 88 -7.86 -13.98 1.37
N THR A 89 -7.99 -13.64 0.11
CA THR A 89 -7.79 -12.29 -0.40
C THR A 89 -8.82 -11.33 0.20
N TYR A 90 -10.10 -11.73 0.26
CA TYR A 90 -11.13 -10.92 0.92
C TYR A 90 -10.91 -10.81 2.43
N GLU A 91 -10.55 -11.90 3.11
CA GLU A 91 -10.25 -11.86 4.54
C GLU A 91 -9.15 -10.84 4.88
N ILE A 92 -8.07 -10.82 4.09
CA ILE A 92 -6.92 -9.96 4.35
C ILE A 92 -7.16 -8.56 3.80
N ASN A 93 -7.43 -8.44 2.48
CA ASN A 93 -7.43 -7.15 1.80
C ASN A 93 -8.69 -6.32 2.03
N HIS A 94 -9.76 -6.93 2.51
CA HIS A 94 -10.99 -6.23 2.88
C HIS A 94 -11.22 -6.26 4.39
N LEU A 95 -11.55 -7.44 4.96
CA LEU A 95 -11.98 -7.54 6.35
C LEU A 95 -10.85 -7.19 7.34
N GLY A 96 -9.62 -7.63 7.07
CA GLY A 96 -8.46 -7.32 7.89
C GLY A 96 -8.19 -5.81 7.92
N ARG A 97 -8.19 -5.15 6.76
CA ARG A 97 -7.96 -3.70 6.64
C ARG A 97 -9.10 -2.89 7.25
N LYS A 98 -10.37 -3.31 7.05
CA LYS A 98 -11.52 -2.74 7.75
C LYS A 98 -11.34 -2.84 9.28
N ARG A 99 -10.86 -3.97 9.79
CA ARG A 99 -10.55 -4.16 11.20
C ARG A 99 -9.47 -3.18 11.67
N VAL A 100 -8.35 -3.06 10.94
CA VAL A 100 -7.28 -2.10 11.31
C VAL A 100 -7.86 -0.69 11.42
N ALA A 101 -8.61 -0.22 10.44
CA ALA A 101 -9.21 1.11 10.45
C ALA A 101 -10.20 1.30 11.59
N THR A 102 -11.07 0.31 11.84
CA THR A 102 -12.06 0.35 12.91
C THR A 102 -11.40 0.43 14.30
N GLU A 103 -10.42 -0.41 14.56
CA GLU A 103 -9.68 -0.41 15.83
C GLU A 103 -8.82 0.87 15.97
N SER A 104 -8.26 1.39 14.88
CA SER A 104 -7.55 2.68 14.87
C SER A 104 -8.46 3.82 15.32
N LYS A 105 -9.67 3.91 14.76
CA LYS A 105 -10.67 4.91 15.18
C LYS A 105 -11.03 4.77 16.66
N ARG A 106 -11.27 3.54 17.13
CA ARG A 106 -11.58 3.25 18.56
C ARG A 106 -10.45 3.64 19.50
N ALA A 107 -9.20 3.47 19.06
CA ALA A 107 -8.01 3.82 19.85
C ALA A 107 -7.71 5.32 19.84
N GLY A 108 -8.44 6.14 19.06
CA GLY A 108 -8.25 7.59 18.99
C GLY A 108 -7.12 8.03 18.06
N VAL A 109 -6.68 7.14 17.14
CA VAL A 109 -5.79 7.52 16.04
C VAL A 109 -6.40 8.70 15.27
N LYS A 110 -5.56 9.65 14.86
CA LYS A 110 -6.04 10.88 14.20
C LYS A 110 -6.09 10.76 12.69
N GLN A 111 -5.18 9.99 12.11
CA GLN A 111 -5.09 9.88 10.67
C GLN A 111 -4.86 8.42 10.22
N TYR A 112 -5.51 8.05 9.13
CA TYR A 112 -5.40 6.72 8.54
C TYR A 112 -5.29 6.83 7.02
N VAL A 113 -4.32 6.17 6.42
CA VAL A 113 -4.08 6.17 4.98
C VAL A 113 -4.09 4.74 4.46
N LEU A 114 -5.10 4.44 3.65
CA LEU A 114 -5.26 3.13 3.01
C LEU A 114 -4.43 3.04 1.73
N ALA A 115 -3.54 2.07 1.62
CA ALA A 115 -2.90 1.75 0.35
C ALA A 115 -3.87 0.95 -0.55
N SER A 116 -4.55 1.62 -1.45
CA SER A 116 -5.38 1.01 -2.48
C SER A 116 -4.60 0.86 -3.81
N SER A 117 -5.28 0.58 -4.90
CA SER A 117 -4.66 0.29 -6.20
C SER A 117 -5.48 0.84 -7.35
N ALA A 118 -4.82 1.33 -8.39
CA ALA A 118 -5.45 1.69 -9.65
C ALA A 118 -6.13 0.49 -10.36
N SER A 119 -5.82 -0.75 -9.96
CA SER A 119 -6.50 -1.95 -10.52
C SER A 119 -8.01 -1.96 -10.30
N ILE A 120 -8.51 -1.20 -9.32
CA ILE A 120 -9.97 -1.09 -9.07
C ILE A 120 -10.73 -0.42 -10.21
N TYR A 121 -10.05 0.37 -11.05
CA TYR A 121 -10.70 0.97 -12.22
C TYR A 121 -11.08 -0.07 -13.28
N GLY A 122 -10.40 -1.23 -13.28
CA GLY A 122 -10.54 -2.22 -14.34
C GLY A 122 -10.04 -1.68 -15.68
N GLN A 123 -10.65 -2.17 -16.77
CA GLN A 123 -10.34 -1.68 -18.11
C GLN A 123 -11.09 -0.35 -18.36
N GLN A 124 -10.35 0.67 -18.78
CA GLN A 124 -10.88 1.99 -19.11
C GLN A 124 -10.48 2.39 -20.53
N ASP A 125 -11.35 3.10 -21.23
CA ASP A 125 -11.08 3.62 -22.58
C ASP A 125 -10.31 4.96 -22.56
N LYS A 126 -10.27 5.60 -21.40
CA LYS A 126 -9.57 6.88 -21.15
C LYS A 126 -8.75 6.79 -19.87
N ILE A 127 -7.84 7.73 -19.69
CA ILE A 127 -7.10 7.89 -18.42
C ILE A 127 -8.10 8.07 -17.28
N ALA A 128 -7.99 7.18 -16.28
CA ALA A 128 -8.87 7.20 -15.13
C ALA A 128 -8.47 8.30 -14.14
N THR A 129 -9.47 9.01 -13.63
CA THR A 129 -9.36 9.97 -12.53
C THR A 129 -10.07 9.39 -11.31
N GLU A 130 -9.95 10.02 -10.15
CA GLU A 130 -10.62 9.61 -8.90
C GLU A 130 -12.16 9.59 -9.06
N LYS A 131 -12.69 10.41 -9.97
CA LYS A 131 -14.13 10.48 -10.30
C LYS A 131 -14.58 9.44 -11.33
N SER A 132 -13.66 8.70 -11.93
CA SER A 132 -13.97 7.68 -12.93
C SER A 132 -14.75 6.52 -12.31
N VAL A 133 -15.63 5.91 -13.11
CA VAL A 133 -16.37 4.71 -12.69
C VAL A 133 -15.37 3.58 -12.45
N VAL A 134 -15.48 2.95 -11.28
CA VAL A 134 -14.65 1.80 -10.92
C VAL A 134 -15.33 0.50 -11.34
N LYS A 135 -14.57 -0.39 -11.97
CA LYS A 135 -15.04 -1.69 -12.50
C LYS A 135 -14.06 -2.80 -12.11
N PRO A 136 -13.91 -3.11 -10.81
CA PRO A 136 -12.92 -4.10 -10.37
C PRO A 136 -13.26 -5.48 -10.91
N ILE A 137 -12.27 -6.18 -11.45
CA ILE A 137 -12.45 -7.46 -12.15
C ILE A 137 -12.01 -8.63 -11.27
N THR A 138 -10.82 -8.53 -10.68
CA THR A 138 -10.16 -9.60 -9.92
C THR A 138 -10.56 -9.61 -8.46
N ALA A 139 -10.32 -10.72 -7.75
CA ALA A 139 -10.52 -10.79 -6.29
C ALA A 139 -9.72 -9.71 -5.57
N TYR A 140 -8.46 -9.46 -5.99
CA TYR A 140 -7.61 -8.40 -5.46
C TYR A 140 -8.26 -7.01 -5.62
N SER A 141 -8.66 -6.64 -6.83
CA SER A 141 -9.24 -5.32 -7.10
C SER A 141 -10.59 -5.12 -6.42
N LYS A 142 -11.44 -6.18 -6.36
CA LYS A 142 -12.73 -6.16 -5.66
C LYS A 142 -12.55 -5.99 -4.14
N ALA A 143 -11.62 -6.75 -3.54
CA ALA A 143 -11.34 -6.65 -2.11
C ALA A 143 -10.79 -5.27 -1.73
N ASN A 144 -9.89 -4.69 -2.53
CA ASN A 144 -9.41 -3.32 -2.31
C ASN A 144 -10.54 -2.29 -2.43
N ARG A 145 -11.44 -2.43 -3.41
CA ARG A 145 -12.59 -1.54 -3.54
C ARG A 145 -13.52 -1.63 -2.34
N ASN A 146 -13.80 -2.83 -1.83
CA ASN A 146 -14.60 -3.02 -0.63
C ASN A 146 -13.94 -2.39 0.60
N ALA A 147 -12.62 -2.51 0.73
CA ALA A 147 -11.86 -1.85 1.79
C ALA A 147 -11.98 -0.32 1.68
N GLU A 148 -11.81 0.29 0.50
CA GLU A 148 -12.03 1.74 0.32
C GLU A 148 -13.40 2.17 0.82
N ILE A 149 -14.46 1.47 0.39
CA ILE A 149 -15.85 1.82 0.75
C ILE A 149 -16.05 1.78 2.26
N ASP A 150 -15.56 0.73 2.93
CA ASP A 150 -15.80 0.56 4.37
C ASP A 150 -14.90 1.47 5.21
N VAL A 151 -13.65 1.68 4.79
CA VAL A 151 -12.67 2.47 5.52
C VAL A 151 -12.97 3.98 5.40
N LEU A 152 -13.32 4.46 4.21
CA LEU A 152 -13.67 5.88 4.01
C LEU A 152 -14.94 6.29 4.77
N LYS A 153 -15.90 5.37 4.98
CA LYS A 153 -17.09 5.63 5.83
C LYS A 153 -16.74 5.90 7.31
N LEU A 154 -15.54 5.55 7.74
CA LEU A 154 -15.11 5.81 9.13
C LEU A 154 -14.61 7.23 9.33
N HIS A 155 -14.39 7.99 8.25
CA HIS A 155 -13.96 9.39 8.32
C HIS A 155 -14.97 10.25 9.10
N ASP A 156 -14.45 11.09 10.01
CA ASP A 156 -15.16 12.16 10.69
C ASP A 156 -14.18 13.23 11.18
N ASP A 157 -14.67 14.22 11.92
CA ASP A 157 -13.88 15.35 12.43
C ASP A 157 -12.71 14.92 13.35
N ASN A 158 -12.77 13.71 13.92
CA ASN A 158 -11.77 13.18 14.86
C ASN A 158 -10.86 12.11 14.23
N PHE A 159 -11.23 11.57 13.05
CA PHE A 159 -10.52 10.50 12.37
C PHE A 159 -10.43 10.80 10.85
N CYS A 160 -9.33 11.40 10.45
CA CYS A 160 -9.04 11.73 9.06
C CYS A 160 -8.65 10.46 8.28
N VAL A 161 -9.46 10.07 7.32
CA VAL A 161 -9.23 8.87 6.50
C VAL A 161 -9.00 9.26 5.05
N SER A 162 -7.94 8.73 4.43
CA SER A 162 -7.65 8.90 3.00
C SER A 162 -7.30 7.57 2.35
N ALA A 163 -7.44 7.47 1.04
CA ALA A 163 -7.03 6.30 0.28
C ALA A 163 -6.11 6.67 -0.90
N PHE A 164 -5.01 5.93 -1.06
CA PHE A 164 -4.08 6.06 -2.19
C PHE A 164 -4.30 4.94 -3.19
N ARG A 165 -4.69 5.26 -4.41
CA ARG A 165 -4.76 4.33 -5.54
C ARG A 165 -3.44 4.36 -6.29
N PHE A 166 -2.54 3.47 -5.90
CA PHE A 166 -1.22 3.40 -6.53
C PHE A 166 -1.29 2.84 -7.95
N SER A 167 -0.54 3.49 -8.84
CA SER A 167 -0.11 2.95 -10.13
C SER A 167 0.76 1.70 -9.96
N SER A 168 1.09 1.02 -11.05
CA SER A 168 1.97 -0.16 -11.03
C SER A 168 3.36 0.21 -10.53
N LEU A 169 3.71 -0.23 -9.33
CA LEU A 169 4.98 0.11 -8.71
C LEU A 169 6.16 -0.64 -9.34
N TYR A 170 7.32 0.02 -9.39
CA TYR A 170 8.59 -0.57 -9.77
C TYR A 170 9.76 0.09 -9.03
N GLY A 171 10.95 -0.49 -9.13
CA GLY A 171 12.17 0.06 -8.53
C GLY A 171 12.77 -0.83 -7.45
N ILE A 172 13.86 -0.36 -6.85
CA ILE A 172 14.64 -1.12 -5.88
C ILE A 172 14.02 -1.04 -4.48
N SER A 173 13.98 -2.16 -3.78
CA SER A 173 13.55 -2.25 -2.40
C SER A 173 14.40 -3.29 -1.65
N PRO A 174 14.68 -3.12 -0.35
CA PRO A 174 15.30 -4.16 0.47
C PRO A 174 14.54 -5.49 0.39
N ARG A 175 13.20 -5.45 0.39
CA ARG A 175 12.35 -6.60 0.06
C ARG A 175 11.94 -6.51 -1.40
N MET A 176 12.80 -6.97 -2.32
CA MET A 176 12.52 -6.95 -3.76
C MET A 176 11.31 -7.80 -4.14
N ARG A 177 10.58 -7.32 -5.15
CA ARG A 177 9.51 -8.06 -5.83
C ARG A 177 9.86 -8.26 -7.28
N PHE A 178 9.98 -9.52 -7.69
CA PHE A 178 10.23 -9.91 -9.07
C PHE A 178 8.97 -10.49 -9.75
N ASP A 179 7.83 -10.33 -9.13
CA ASP A 179 6.49 -10.70 -9.60
C ASP A 179 5.69 -9.49 -10.13
N ILE A 180 6.29 -8.31 -10.15
CA ILE A 180 5.72 -7.09 -10.73
C ILE A 180 6.42 -6.74 -12.06
N SER A 181 5.65 -6.26 -13.02
CA SER A 181 6.00 -6.26 -14.45
C SER A 181 7.39 -5.72 -14.78
N VAL A 182 7.72 -4.49 -14.40
CA VAL A 182 9.02 -3.88 -14.73
C VAL A 182 10.17 -4.63 -14.06
N ASN A 183 10.05 -4.95 -12.78
CA ASN A 183 11.10 -5.66 -12.04
C ASN A 183 11.30 -7.09 -12.60
N GLU A 184 10.22 -7.78 -12.99
CA GLU A 184 10.26 -9.09 -13.66
C GLU A 184 10.98 -9.00 -15.00
N MET A 185 10.62 -8.01 -15.83
CA MET A 185 11.25 -7.81 -17.15
C MET A 185 12.75 -7.56 -17.03
N VAL A 186 13.17 -6.71 -16.09
CA VAL A 186 14.59 -6.43 -15.82
C VAL A 186 15.33 -7.70 -15.38
N LEU A 187 14.75 -8.47 -14.46
CA LEU A 187 15.34 -9.73 -13.98
C LEU A 187 15.48 -10.74 -15.13
N ASN A 188 14.44 -10.89 -15.94
CA ASN A 188 14.46 -11.83 -17.07
C ASN A 188 15.47 -11.41 -18.14
N LEU A 189 15.56 -10.11 -18.45
CA LEU A 189 16.58 -9.61 -19.36
C LEU A 189 17.98 -9.88 -18.84
N PHE A 190 18.24 -9.63 -17.56
CA PHE A 190 19.54 -9.85 -16.96
C PHE A 190 19.94 -11.33 -16.95
N LYS A 191 19.05 -12.21 -16.47
CA LYS A 191 19.34 -13.65 -16.32
C LYS A 191 19.26 -14.41 -17.65
N ASN A 192 18.22 -14.16 -18.44
CA ASN A 192 17.84 -15.00 -19.57
C ASN A 192 18.13 -14.33 -20.91
N LYS A 193 18.59 -13.08 -20.92
CA LYS A 193 18.79 -12.24 -22.12
C LYS A 193 17.54 -12.14 -22.99
N LYS A 194 16.35 -12.32 -22.37
CA LYS A 194 15.06 -12.37 -23.05
C LYS A 194 13.97 -11.78 -22.17
N ILE A 195 13.07 -11.01 -22.79
CA ILE A 195 11.84 -10.53 -22.16
C ILE A 195 10.66 -11.16 -22.87
N VAL A 196 9.70 -11.67 -22.09
CA VAL A 196 8.40 -12.13 -22.63
C VAL A 196 7.35 -11.09 -22.25
N VAL A 197 6.87 -10.36 -23.24
CA VAL A 197 5.84 -9.33 -23.06
C VAL A 197 4.47 -9.96 -23.27
N ARG A 198 3.64 -9.95 -22.22
CA ARG A 198 2.23 -10.39 -22.31
C ARG A 198 1.32 -9.17 -22.30
N GLY A 199 0.30 -9.17 -23.17
CA GLY A 199 -0.65 -8.04 -23.23
C GLY A 199 0.02 -6.74 -23.70
N LYS A 200 0.87 -6.80 -24.73
CA LYS A 200 1.69 -5.68 -25.23
C LYS A 200 0.91 -4.37 -25.46
N ASN A 201 -0.36 -4.45 -25.80
CA ASN A 201 -1.21 -3.29 -26.06
C ASN A 201 -1.93 -2.76 -24.80
N ASN A 202 -1.80 -3.44 -23.65
CA ASN A 202 -2.44 -2.99 -22.42
C ASN A 202 -1.72 -1.76 -21.88
N GLN A 203 -2.46 -0.68 -21.70
CA GLN A 203 -1.97 0.53 -21.07
C GLN A 203 -1.86 0.32 -19.55
N ARG A 204 -0.75 0.77 -18.97
CA ARG A 204 -0.52 0.72 -17.53
C ARG A 204 0.15 2.00 -17.07
N PRO A 205 -0.36 2.63 -16.00
CA PRO A 205 0.38 3.68 -15.32
C PRO A 205 1.47 3.04 -14.47
N PHE A 206 2.68 3.57 -14.55
CA PHE A 206 3.81 3.14 -13.72
C PHE A 206 4.21 4.22 -12.73
N LEU A 207 4.73 3.79 -11.59
CA LEU A 207 5.20 4.67 -10.52
C LEU A 207 6.45 4.09 -9.88
N HIS A 208 7.52 4.87 -9.79
CA HIS A 208 8.69 4.43 -9.05
C HIS A 208 8.38 4.37 -7.54
N VAL A 209 8.91 3.36 -6.84
CA VAL A 209 8.62 3.17 -5.41
C VAL A 209 9.02 4.38 -4.56
N LYS A 210 10.04 5.14 -4.93
CA LYS A 210 10.44 6.38 -4.22
C LYS A 210 9.35 7.45 -4.29
N ASP A 211 8.71 7.62 -5.45
CA ASP A 211 7.63 8.59 -5.61
C ASP A 211 6.40 8.19 -4.77
N ALA A 212 6.18 6.87 -4.61
CA ALA A 212 5.16 6.38 -3.68
C ALA A 212 5.49 6.73 -2.22
N ILE A 213 6.76 6.65 -1.83
CA ILE A 213 7.23 7.06 -0.49
C ILE A 213 7.03 8.57 -0.30
N ASP A 214 7.36 9.38 -1.31
CA ASP A 214 7.17 10.84 -1.25
C ASP A 214 5.69 11.20 -1.07
N ALA A 215 4.75 10.46 -1.69
CA ALA A 215 3.33 10.66 -1.45
C ALA A 215 2.94 10.40 0.03
N TYR A 216 3.49 9.37 0.67
CA TYR A 216 3.29 9.13 2.10
C TYR A 216 3.88 10.24 2.98
N LYS A 217 5.04 10.78 2.60
CA LYS A 217 5.66 11.90 3.33
C LYS A 217 4.84 13.18 3.21
N LEU A 218 4.31 13.46 2.02
CA LEU A 218 3.46 14.63 1.79
C LEU A 218 2.18 14.59 2.63
N ILE A 219 1.53 13.43 2.75
CA ILE A 219 0.23 13.35 3.45
C ILE A 219 0.37 13.49 4.98
N ILE A 220 1.55 13.24 5.55
CA ILE A 220 1.81 13.43 7.00
C ILE A 220 1.56 14.87 7.41
N ASN A 221 1.96 15.82 6.57
CA ASN A 221 1.88 17.26 6.86
C ASN A 221 0.70 17.93 6.14
N ALA A 222 -0.16 17.17 5.48
CA ALA A 222 -1.30 17.72 4.77
C ALA A 222 -2.40 18.16 5.75
N ASP A 223 -3.12 19.22 5.38
CA ASP A 223 -4.27 19.71 6.12
C ASP A 223 -5.39 18.65 6.13
N PRO A 224 -5.81 18.13 7.30
CA PRO A 224 -6.84 17.10 7.39
C PRO A 224 -8.15 17.48 6.71
N SER A 225 -8.49 18.78 6.66
CA SER A 225 -9.70 19.26 6.01
C SER A 225 -9.68 19.11 4.48
N LYS A 226 -8.48 18.95 3.88
CA LYS A 226 -8.29 18.79 2.43
C LYS A 226 -8.12 17.33 1.99
N ILE A 227 -7.79 16.47 2.94
CA ILE A 227 -7.48 15.07 2.62
C ILE A 227 -8.48 14.09 3.24
N GLY A 228 -9.27 14.53 4.20
CA GLY A 228 -10.23 13.69 4.91
C GLY A 228 -11.39 13.26 4.01
N GLY A 229 -11.66 11.96 3.98
CA GLY A 229 -12.68 11.35 3.11
C GLY A 229 -12.26 11.21 1.64
N GLU A 230 -11.05 11.65 1.28
CA GLU A 230 -10.62 11.77 -0.11
C GLU A 230 -9.83 10.53 -0.59
N ILE A 231 -9.88 10.35 -1.91
CA ILE A 231 -9.13 9.35 -2.65
C ILE A 231 -8.15 10.09 -3.56
N PHE A 232 -6.91 9.60 -3.62
CA PHE A 232 -5.89 10.16 -4.48
C PHE A 232 -5.32 9.09 -5.40
N ASN A 233 -5.28 9.35 -6.70
CA ASN A 233 -4.46 8.57 -7.61
C ASN A 233 -2.99 8.94 -7.40
N VAL A 234 -2.17 7.96 -7.07
CA VAL A 234 -0.72 8.16 -6.92
C VAL A 234 -0.03 7.62 -8.15
N GLY A 235 0.32 8.53 -9.05
CA GLY A 235 0.91 8.23 -10.35
C GLY A 235 1.17 9.51 -11.14
N SER A 236 1.59 9.35 -12.39
CA SER A 236 1.81 10.45 -13.32
C SER A 236 1.19 10.12 -14.67
N GLU A 237 0.51 11.09 -15.28
CA GLU A 237 -0.04 10.95 -16.64
C GLU A 237 1.07 10.66 -17.66
N ALA A 238 2.25 11.25 -17.47
CA ALA A 238 3.42 11.04 -18.33
C ALA A 238 4.02 9.62 -18.24
N GLN A 239 3.61 8.82 -17.25
CA GLN A 239 4.11 7.46 -17.02
C GLN A 239 3.07 6.39 -17.39
N ASN A 240 2.16 6.70 -18.30
CA ASN A 240 1.25 5.72 -18.90
C ASN A 240 1.86 5.14 -20.16
N TYR A 241 2.22 3.87 -20.13
CA TYR A 241 2.83 3.18 -21.25
C TYR A 241 2.04 1.93 -21.65
N SER A 242 2.09 1.55 -22.91
CA SER A 242 1.74 0.18 -23.26
C SER A 242 2.84 -0.76 -22.74
N ILE A 243 2.46 -1.98 -22.33
CA ILE A 243 3.45 -2.94 -21.81
C ILE A 243 4.48 -3.32 -22.88
N GLY A 244 4.16 -3.13 -24.15
CA GLY A 244 5.03 -3.45 -25.29
C GLY A 244 5.88 -2.30 -25.82
N THR A 245 5.77 -1.11 -25.21
CA THR A 245 6.60 0.05 -25.57
C THR A 245 7.89 -0.01 -24.81
#